data_ef9db35f3cb24d7324b54ad2c3ccfb29
#
_entry.id   ef9db35f3cb24d7324b54ad2c3ccfb29
#
_cell.length_a   1.000
_cell.length_b   1.000
_cell.length_c   1.000
_cell.angle_alpha   90.00
_cell.angle_beta   90.00
_cell.angle_gamma   90.00
#
_symmetry.space_group_name_H-M   'P 1'
#
loop_
_entity.id
_entity.type
_entity.pdbx_description
1 polymer ?
#
loop_
_entity_poly.entity_id
_entity_poly.type
_entity_poly.pdbx_seq_one_letter_code
_entity_poly.pdbx_strand_id
1 'polypeptide(L)'
;RIALWCWMQKLKPGNDIALFHIDRHYDTLPLHTPYKNAFPGVFNLKSHQEYLELKTLVCREETPLIRWDNYLSFFISDDTIKNNIESIYFATHKDGAYPDNPFEHCFTEVEPYELLEDLDSAIDNHKKIIINVDLDYFFTNKSEKAYFQFLDDEYITELFKIVKTGINKNKITCLTICLSPECCGGWSNSEHILDIAKKELGIDFTLQ
;
A
#
# COMPACT_ATOMS: atom_id res chain seq x y z
N ARG A 1 6.09 1.26 -5.25
CA ARG A 1 6.31 -0.05 -5.94
C ARG A 1 7.20 -1.02 -5.15
N ILE A 2 8.17 -0.55 -4.35
CA ILE A 2 9.03 -1.43 -3.53
C ILE A 2 8.24 -2.12 -2.40
N ALA A 3 7.10 -1.57 -2.00
CA ALA A 3 6.21 -2.14 -1.01
C ALA A 3 5.83 -3.58 -1.36
N LEU A 4 5.45 -3.85 -2.60
CA LEU A 4 5.13 -5.20 -3.07
C LEU A 4 6.28 -6.18 -2.80
N TRP A 5 7.54 -5.80 -3.12
CA TRP A 5 8.70 -6.65 -2.81
C TRP A 5 8.80 -6.97 -1.32
N CYS A 6 8.61 -5.97 -0.45
CA CYS A 6 8.66 -6.16 1.00
C CYS A 6 7.56 -7.10 1.50
N TRP A 7 6.35 -6.98 0.99
CA TRP A 7 5.23 -7.84 1.36
C TRP A 7 5.49 -9.29 0.97
N MET A 8 5.96 -9.51 -0.26
CA MET A 8 6.25 -10.85 -0.78
C MET A 8 7.30 -11.60 0.05
N GLN A 9 8.25 -10.89 0.67
CA GLN A 9 9.22 -11.51 1.58
C GLN A 9 8.58 -12.03 2.88
N LYS A 10 7.37 -11.59 3.20
CA LYS A 10 6.64 -11.98 4.42
C LYS A 10 5.54 -12.99 4.15
N LEU A 11 5.13 -13.14 2.91
CA LEU A 11 4.15 -14.14 2.52
C LEU A 11 4.79 -15.53 2.54
N LYS A 12 4.08 -16.49 3.13
CA LYS A 12 4.44 -17.91 3.12
C LYS A 12 3.22 -18.69 2.69
N PRO A 13 3.37 -19.73 1.87
CA PRO A 13 2.27 -20.60 1.50
C PRO A 13 1.52 -21.12 2.74
N GLY A 14 0.19 -21.03 2.73
CA GLY A 14 -0.67 -21.48 3.84
C GLY A 14 -0.82 -20.50 5.00
N ASN A 15 -0.32 -19.27 4.88
CA ASN A 15 -0.64 -18.21 5.84
C ASN A 15 -1.75 -17.33 5.25
N ASP A 16 -2.89 -17.32 5.92
CA ASP A 16 -3.96 -16.39 5.63
C ASP A 16 -3.52 -14.99 6.13
N ILE A 17 -3.40 -14.06 5.20
CA ILE A 17 -2.94 -12.68 5.48
C ILE A 17 -3.96 -11.70 4.89
N ALA A 18 -4.34 -10.71 5.67
CA ALA A 18 -5.08 -9.56 5.13
C ALA A 18 -4.12 -8.45 4.67
N LEU A 19 -4.57 -7.63 3.74
CA LEU A 19 -3.93 -6.37 3.34
C LEU A 19 -4.84 -5.21 3.68
N PHE A 20 -4.32 -4.21 4.37
CA PHE A 20 -4.98 -2.93 4.56
C PHE A 20 -4.20 -1.85 3.82
N HIS A 21 -4.77 -1.32 2.75
CA HIS A 21 -4.18 -0.33 1.86
C HIS A 21 -4.81 1.03 2.12
N ILE A 22 -4.02 1.92 2.72
CA ILE A 22 -4.38 3.32 3.03
C ILE A 22 -3.60 4.19 2.05
N ASP A 23 -4.28 4.73 1.07
CA ASP A 23 -3.67 5.46 -0.04
C ASP A 23 -4.75 6.33 -0.70
N ARG A 24 -4.38 7.45 -1.24
CA ARG A 24 -5.29 8.23 -2.06
C ARG A 24 -5.78 7.45 -3.28
N HIS A 25 -4.90 6.60 -3.85
CA HIS A 25 -5.09 5.87 -5.08
C HIS A 25 -5.36 4.38 -4.85
N TYR A 26 -5.95 3.72 -5.83
CA TYR A 26 -6.09 2.26 -5.78
C TYR A 26 -4.79 1.52 -6.14
N ASP A 27 -3.92 2.12 -6.93
CA ASP A 27 -2.67 1.50 -7.45
C ASP A 27 -2.88 0.18 -8.20
N THR A 28 -4.06 0.03 -8.76
CA THR A 28 -4.54 -1.16 -9.46
C THR A 28 -4.77 -0.93 -10.95
N LEU A 29 -3.87 -0.18 -11.63
CA LEU A 29 -3.96 -0.03 -13.07
C LEU A 29 -3.98 -1.40 -13.76
N PRO A 30 -4.96 -1.69 -14.65
CA PRO A 30 -5.13 -2.99 -15.26
C PRO A 30 -3.87 -3.49 -15.99
N LEU A 31 -3.54 -4.76 -15.79
CA LEU A 31 -2.41 -5.40 -16.44
C LEU A 31 -2.85 -5.97 -17.79
N HIS A 32 -2.37 -5.35 -18.88
CA HIS A 32 -2.51 -5.92 -20.21
C HIS A 32 -1.64 -7.18 -20.38
N THR A 33 -2.00 -8.04 -21.31
CA THR A 33 -1.34 -9.34 -21.56
C THR A 33 0.20 -9.27 -21.63
N PRO A 34 0.83 -8.27 -22.28
CA PRO A 34 2.29 -8.17 -22.31
C PRO A 34 2.90 -8.01 -20.91
N TYR A 35 2.25 -7.29 -20.00
CA TYR A 35 2.73 -7.12 -18.62
C TYR A 35 2.66 -8.42 -17.83
N LYS A 36 1.52 -9.13 -17.92
CA LYS A 36 1.34 -10.42 -17.26
C LYS A 36 2.37 -11.44 -17.73
N ASN A 37 2.61 -11.50 -19.03
CA ASN A 37 3.56 -12.45 -19.62
C ASN A 37 5.03 -12.12 -19.32
N ALA A 38 5.36 -10.85 -19.08
CA ALA A 38 6.71 -10.42 -18.74
C ALA A 38 7.04 -10.60 -17.25
N PHE A 39 6.03 -10.83 -16.40
CA PHE A 39 6.22 -10.94 -14.97
C PHE A 39 6.61 -12.38 -14.58
N PRO A 40 7.84 -12.58 -14.06
CA PRO A 40 8.33 -13.93 -13.73
C PRO A 40 7.73 -14.46 -12.40
N GLY A 41 6.88 -13.69 -11.73
CA GLY A 41 6.49 -13.91 -10.35
C GLY A 41 7.53 -13.40 -9.35
N VAL A 42 7.10 -12.69 -8.32
CA VAL A 42 8.03 -12.06 -7.35
C VAL A 42 8.88 -13.10 -6.62
N PHE A 43 8.32 -14.28 -6.35
CA PHE A 43 9.03 -15.36 -5.67
C PHE A 43 10.20 -15.95 -6.48
N ASN A 44 10.25 -15.71 -7.78
CA ASN A 44 11.34 -16.16 -8.65
C ASN A 44 12.51 -15.17 -8.73
N LEU A 45 12.35 -13.98 -8.16
CA LEU A 45 13.37 -12.94 -8.14
C LEU A 45 14.31 -13.14 -6.96
N LYS A 46 15.61 -12.97 -7.18
CA LYS A 46 16.65 -13.20 -6.16
C LYS A 46 16.94 -11.98 -5.30
N SER A 47 16.63 -10.79 -5.80
CA SER A 47 16.94 -9.54 -5.11
C SER A 47 15.95 -8.44 -5.45
N HIS A 48 15.88 -7.42 -4.58
CA HIS A 48 15.13 -6.21 -4.85
C HIS A 48 15.67 -5.45 -6.08
N GLN A 49 16.95 -5.60 -6.40
CA GLN A 49 17.56 -5.00 -7.58
C GLN A 49 16.97 -5.59 -8.85
N GLU A 50 16.91 -6.93 -8.96
CA GLU A 50 16.24 -7.59 -10.09
C GLU A 50 14.78 -7.14 -10.21
N TYR A 51 14.06 -7.02 -9.10
CA TYR A 51 12.69 -6.52 -9.07
C TYR A 51 12.55 -5.10 -9.62
N LEU A 52 13.45 -4.20 -9.22
CA LEU A 52 13.44 -2.80 -9.69
C LEU A 52 13.86 -2.64 -11.15
N GLU A 53 14.66 -3.57 -11.67
CA GLU A 53 15.16 -3.59 -13.05
C GLU A 53 14.18 -4.25 -14.04
N LEU A 54 13.10 -4.86 -13.57
CA LEU A 54 12.08 -5.43 -14.46
C LEU A 54 11.49 -4.37 -15.38
N LYS A 55 11.56 -4.64 -16.69
CA LYS A 55 11.06 -3.75 -17.72
C LYS A 55 10.17 -4.48 -18.71
N THR A 56 9.34 -3.72 -19.38
CA THR A 56 8.53 -4.16 -20.52
C THR A 56 8.55 -3.11 -21.62
N LEU A 57 8.16 -3.51 -22.83
CA LEU A 57 8.05 -2.59 -23.96
C LEU A 57 6.62 -2.06 -24.08
N VAL A 58 6.47 -0.75 -23.93
CA VAL A 58 5.21 -0.04 -24.18
C VAL A 58 5.43 0.95 -25.31
N CYS A 59 4.69 0.82 -26.40
CA CYS A 59 4.84 1.68 -27.57
C CYS A 59 6.29 1.77 -28.11
N ARG A 60 7.06 0.67 -28.02
CA ARG A 60 8.49 0.53 -28.39
C ARG A 60 9.47 1.23 -27.43
N GLU A 61 9.00 1.70 -26.29
CA GLU A 61 9.84 2.28 -25.24
C GLU A 61 9.95 1.32 -24.05
N GLU A 62 11.16 1.17 -23.51
CA GLU A 62 11.36 0.43 -22.27
C GLU A 62 10.80 1.21 -21.10
N THR A 63 9.86 0.59 -20.39
CA THR A 63 9.24 1.15 -19.17
C THR A 63 9.40 0.16 -18.02
N PRO A 64 9.46 0.64 -16.75
CA PRO A 64 9.40 -0.25 -15.62
C PRO A 64 8.16 -1.14 -15.69
N LEU A 65 8.35 -2.44 -15.47
CA LEU A 65 7.22 -3.40 -15.48
C LEU A 65 6.29 -3.11 -14.33
N ILE A 66 6.86 -2.97 -13.12
CA ILE A 66 6.12 -2.67 -11.91
C ILE A 66 6.32 -1.20 -11.58
N ARG A 67 5.22 -0.49 -11.52
CA ARG A 67 5.17 0.96 -11.29
C ARG A 67 4.39 1.28 -10.03
N TRP A 68 4.36 2.55 -9.66
CA TRP A 68 3.61 3.07 -8.53
C TRP A 68 2.09 2.89 -8.70
N ASP A 69 1.58 2.87 -9.92
CA ASP A 69 0.15 2.82 -10.24
C ASP A 69 -0.38 1.40 -10.57
N ASN A 70 0.48 0.38 -10.60
CA ASN A 70 0.08 -0.97 -11.01
C ASN A 70 0.59 -2.11 -10.10
N TYR A 71 1.38 -1.81 -9.09
CA TYR A 71 2.01 -2.86 -8.27
C TYR A 71 0.98 -3.71 -7.52
N LEU A 72 -0.14 -3.14 -7.13
CA LEU A 72 -1.22 -3.89 -6.52
C LEU A 72 -1.93 -4.83 -7.50
N SER A 73 -2.03 -4.46 -8.78
CA SER A 73 -2.55 -5.37 -9.80
C SER A 73 -1.68 -6.61 -9.96
N PHE A 74 -0.35 -6.50 -9.85
CA PHE A 74 0.53 -7.66 -9.81
C PHE A 74 0.32 -8.48 -8.55
N PHE A 75 0.17 -7.84 -7.39
CA PHE A 75 -0.12 -8.51 -6.14
C PHE A 75 -1.42 -9.31 -6.22
N ILE A 76 -2.52 -8.69 -6.64
CA ILE A 76 -3.84 -9.29 -6.72
C ILE A 76 -3.89 -10.40 -7.78
N SER A 77 -3.15 -10.28 -8.89
CA SER A 77 -3.22 -11.24 -9.99
C SER A 77 -2.30 -12.46 -9.85
N ASP A 78 -1.38 -12.47 -8.89
CA ASP A 78 -0.49 -13.62 -8.67
C ASP A 78 -1.24 -14.78 -8.02
N ASP A 79 -1.22 -15.95 -8.67
CA ASP A 79 -1.98 -17.12 -8.19
C ASP A 79 -1.49 -17.65 -6.84
N THR A 80 -0.21 -17.45 -6.51
CA THR A 80 0.33 -17.83 -5.20
C THR A 80 -0.21 -16.95 -4.10
N ILE A 81 -0.37 -15.65 -4.41
CA ILE A 81 -0.92 -14.66 -3.47
C ILE A 81 -2.41 -14.90 -3.26
N LYS A 82 -3.15 -15.12 -4.35
CA LYS A 82 -4.60 -15.40 -4.30
C LYS A 82 -4.98 -16.43 -3.26
N ASN A 83 -4.19 -17.48 -3.15
CA ASN A 83 -4.44 -18.58 -2.23
C ASN A 83 -4.04 -18.27 -0.77
N ASN A 84 -3.45 -17.12 -0.51
CA ASN A 84 -2.94 -16.72 0.81
C ASN A 84 -3.49 -15.39 1.30
N ILE A 85 -4.27 -14.67 0.48
CA ILE A 85 -4.92 -13.42 0.89
C ILE A 85 -6.35 -13.72 1.33
N GLU A 86 -6.64 -13.39 2.59
CA GLU A 86 -7.96 -13.56 3.20
C GLU A 86 -8.89 -12.39 2.86
N SER A 87 -8.36 -11.16 2.96
CA SER A 87 -9.13 -9.94 2.72
C SER A 87 -8.22 -8.80 2.29
N ILE A 88 -8.76 -7.88 1.48
CA ILE A 88 -8.11 -6.63 1.12
C ILE A 88 -9.04 -5.47 1.45
N TYR A 89 -8.56 -4.56 2.27
CA TYR A 89 -9.24 -3.33 2.64
C TYR A 89 -8.63 -2.17 1.88
N PHE A 90 -9.47 -1.40 1.20
CA PHE A 90 -9.10 -0.21 0.45
C PHE A 90 -9.64 1.03 1.15
N ALA A 91 -8.81 1.71 1.91
CA ALA A 91 -9.08 3.07 2.38
C ALA A 91 -8.49 4.03 1.35
N THR A 92 -9.30 4.48 0.39
CA THR A 92 -8.85 5.32 -0.72
C THR A 92 -9.76 6.52 -0.94
N HIS A 93 -9.28 7.52 -1.72
CA HIS A 93 -10.14 8.58 -2.23
C HIS A 93 -10.86 8.19 -3.53
N LYS A 94 -10.76 6.90 -3.91
CA LYS A 94 -11.32 6.36 -5.14
C LYS A 94 -10.68 6.95 -6.41
N ASP A 95 -9.44 7.44 -6.27
CA ASP A 95 -8.64 7.92 -7.39
C ASP A 95 -7.95 6.74 -8.10
N GLY A 96 -7.86 6.81 -9.42
CA GLY A 96 -7.23 5.77 -10.23
C GLY A 96 -8.20 4.68 -10.70
N ALA A 97 -7.64 3.57 -11.17
CA ALA A 97 -8.42 2.45 -11.67
C ALA A 97 -8.89 1.57 -10.52
N TYR A 98 -10.19 1.31 -10.45
CA TYR A 98 -10.75 0.31 -9.53
C TYR A 98 -10.18 -1.07 -9.85
N PRO A 99 -9.84 -1.89 -8.84
CA PRO A 99 -9.23 -3.20 -9.09
C PRO A 99 -10.14 -4.10 -9.92
N ASP A 100 -9.58 -4.67 -10.99
CA ASP A 100 -10.20 -5.79 -11.69
C ASP A 100 -10.39 -6.92 -10.68
N ASN A 101 -11.64 -7.30 -10.43
CA ASN A 101 -12.02 -8.16 -9.31
C ASN A 101 -11.85 -9.67 -9.60
N PRO A 102 -10.67 -10.27 -9.40
CA PRO A 102 -10.59 -11.73 -9.32
C PRO A 102 -11.07 -12.28 -7.96
N PHE A 103 -11.39 -11.40 -6.98
CA PHE A 103 -11.72 -11.73 -5.59
C PHE A 103 -12.91 -10.95 -5.09
N GLU A 104 -14.04 -10.99 -5.79
CA GLU A 104 -15.27 -10.27 -5.41
C GLU A 104 -15.65 -10.38 -3.92
N HIS A 105 -15.20 -11.42 -3.25
CA HIS A 105 -15.56 -11.69 -1.86
C HIS A 105 -14.56 -11.16 -0.83
N CYS A 106 -13.39 -10.66 -1.27
CA CYS A 106 -12.30 -10.29 -0.37
C CYS A 106 -12.03 -8.78 -0.31
N PHE A 107 -12.73 -7.97 -1.11
CA PHE A 107 -12.52 -6.52 -1.13
C PHE A 107 -13.53 -5.78 -0.26
N THR A 108 -13.00 -4.94 0.61
CA THR A 108 -13.79 -4.01 1.44
C THR A 108 -13.31 -2.60 1.18
N GLU A 109 -14.19 -1.72 0.73
CA GLU A 109 -13.92 -0.28 0.71
C GLU A 109 -14.16 0.30 2.10
N VAL A 110 -13.23 1.13 2.55
CA VAL A 110 -13.24 1.76 3.86
C VAL A 110 -13.34 3.26 3.69
N GLU A 111 -14.40 3.85 4.20
CA GLU A 111 -14.60 5.29 4.13
C GLU A 111 -13.75 6.02 5.19
N PRO A 112 -13.32 7.26 4.96
CA PRO A 112 -12.43 7.97 5.89
C PRO A 112 -12.95 8.09 7.33
N TYR A 113 -14.26 8.17 7.51
CA TYR A 113 -14.87 8.26 8.84
C TYR A 113 -14.95 6.91 9.59
N GLU A 114 -14.76 5.79 8.88
CA GLU A 114 -14.74 4.42 9.41
C GLU A 114 -13.30 3.90 9.58
N LEU A 115 -12.30 4.59 9.00
CA LEU A 115 -10.94 4.07 8.87
C LEU A 115 -10.31 3.61 10.19
N LEU A 116 -10.46 4.37 11.28
CA LEU A 116 -9.85 4.01 12.56
C LEU A 116 -10.49 2.75 13.15
N GLU A 117 -11.82 2.66 13.09
CA GLU A 117 -12.58 1.51 13.61
C GLU A 117 -12.31 0.26 12.75
N ASP A 118 -12.36 0.41 11.44
CA ASP A 118 -12.13 -0.70 10.51
C ASP A 118 -10.69 -1.21 10.57
N LEU A 119 -9.71 -0.31 10.73
CA LEU A 119 -8.31 -0.70 10.88
C LEU A 119 -8.08 -1.48 12.18
N ASP A 120 -8.60 -1.01 13.30
CA ASP A 120 -8.48 -1.71 14.59
C ASP A 120 -9.18 -3.07 14.54
N SER A 121 -10.39 -3.10 13.98
CA SER A 121 -11.17 -4.33 13.78
C SER A 121 -10.45 -5.31 12.85
N ALA A 122 -9.88 -4.85 11.74
CA ALA A 122 -9.13 -5.71 10.83
C ALA A 122 -7.88 -6.30 11.50
N ILE A 123 -7.14 -5.49 12.28
CA ILE A 123 -5.99 -5.97 13.05
C ILE A 123 -6.41 -7.06 14.06
N ASP A 124 -7.53 -6.89 14.74
CA ASP A 124 -7.97 -7.85 15.74
C ASP A 124 -8.53 -9.14 15.11
N ASN A 125 -9.28 -9.02 14.04
CA ASN A 125 -9.97 -10.14 13.41
C ASN A 125 -9.05 -11.06 12.56
N HIS A 126 -8.00 -10.52 11.96
CA HIS A 126 -7.09 -11.31 11.15
C HIS A 126 -5.93 -11.88 11.97
N LYS A 127 -5.47 -13.06 11.58
CA LYS A 127 -4.31 -13.71 12.20
C LYS A 127 -3.04 -12.92 11.94
N LYS A 128 -2.87 -12.45 10.73
CA LYS A 128 -1.77 -11.61 10.26
C LYS A 128 -2.28 -10.59 9.24
N ILE A 129 -1.69 -9.41 9.25
CA ILE A 129 -2.06 -8.32 8.35
C ILE A 129 -0.82 -7.59 7.84
N ILE A 130 -0.87 -7.19 6.58
CA ILE A 130 0.04 -6.22 5.98
C ILE A 130 -0.65 -4.87 5.98
N ILE A 131 0.06 -3.82 6.38
CA ILE A 131 -0.46 -2.45 6.30
C ILE A 131 0.42 -1.66 5.35
N ASN A 132 -0.21 -1.04 4.36
CA ASN A 132 0.40 -0.05 3.48
C ASN A 132 -0.21 1.31 3.76
N VAL A 133 0.64 2.31 3.96
CA VAL A 133 0.22 3.69 4.14
C VAL A 133 0.97 4.54 3.12
N ASP A 134 0.25 5.15 2.18
CA ASP A 134 0.77 6.25 1.40
C ASP A 134 0.33 7.56 2.06
N LEU A 135 1.28 8.45 2.32
CA LEU A 135 1.02 9.67 3.09
C LEU A 135 0.15 10.67 2.33
N ASP A 136 -0.02 10.51 1.03
CA ASP A 136 -0.90 11.35 0.23
C ASP A 136 -2.40 11.12 0.55
N TYR A 137 -2.73 10.00 1.19
CA TYR A 137 -4.06 9.75 1.73
C TYR A 137 -4.57 10.89 2.65
N PHE A 138 -3.67 11.50 3.41
CA PHE A 138 -4.03 12.56 4.37
C PHE A 138 -4.22 13.92 3.72
N PHE A 139 -4.00 14.02 2.40
CA PHE A 139 -4.08 15.26 1.65
C PHE A 139 -5.13 15.21 0.55
N THR A 140 -5.72 16.38 0.30
CA THR A 140 -6.57 16.58 -0.87
C THR A 140 -6.16 17.88 -1.58
N ASN A 141 -6.54 18.00 -2.84
CA ASN A 141 -6.21 19.18 -3.61
C ASN A 141 -7.49 19.87 -4.13
N LYS A 142 -7.51 21.18 -3.99
CA LYS A 142 -8.53 22.02 -4.61
C LYS A 142 -8.17 22.38 -6.07
N SER A 143 -6.89 22.34 -6.39
CA SER A 143 -6.31 22.56 -7.73
C SER A 143 -4.90 21.98 -7.75
N GLU A 144 -4.28 21.87 -8.93
CA GLU A 144 -2.91 21.34 -9.10
C GLU A 144 -1.84 21.98 -8.21
N LYS A 145 -2.12 23.16 -7.61
CA LYS A 145 -1.16 23.90 -6.78
C LYS A 145 -1.63 24.14 -5.34
N ALA A 146 -2.80 23.64 -4.97
CA ALA A 146 -3.41 23.91 -3.66
C ALA A 146 -3.75 22.60 -2.96
N TYR A 147 -2.77 22.01 -2.33
CA TYR A 147 -2.92 20.87 -1.46
C TYR A 147 -3.18 21.31 -0.03
N PHE A 148 -4.00 20.58 0.68
CA PHE A 148 -4.22 20.76 2.11
C PHE A 148 -4.48 19.44 2.79
N GLN A 149 -4.02 19.32 4.01
CA GLN A 149 -4.29 18.20 4.89
C GLN A 149 -5.78 18.24 5.29
N PHE A 150 -6.52 17.19 5.05
CA PHE A 150 -7.96 17.14 5.36
C PHE A 150 -8.28 16.33 6.62
N LEU A 151 -7.38 15.44 7.03
CA LEU A 151 -7.41 14.78 8.33
C LEU A 151 -6.40 15.45 9.24
N ASP A 152 -6.78 15.82 10.44
CA ASP A 152 -5.92 16.54 11.37
C ASP A 152 -4.85 15.63 12.00
N ASP A 153 -3.88 16.25 12.66
CA ASP A 153 -2.75 15.55 13.28
C ASP A 153 -3.19 14.62 14.41
N GLU A 154 -4.31 14.92 15.08
CA GLU A 154 -4.85 14.09 16.15
C GLU A 154 -5.40 12.78 15.59
N TYR A 155 -6.15 12.86 14.50
CA TYR A 155 -6.63 11.68 13.78
C TYR A 155 -5.48 10.80 13.27
N ILE A 156 -4.47 11.42 12.64
CA ILE A 156 -3.29 10.71 12.13
C ILE A 156 -2.49 10.07 13.26
N THR A 157 -2.36 10.77 14.39
CA THR A 157 -1.72 10.23 15.59
C THR A 157 -2.45 8.97 16.08
N GLU A 158 -3.78 9.01 16.13
CA GLU A 158 -4.57 7.86 16.57
C GLU A 158 -4.44 6.66 15.62
N LEU A 159 -4.44 6.90 14.32
CA LEU A 159 -4.17 5.86 13.32
C LEU A 159 -2.83 5.14 13.60
N PHE A 160 -1.75 5.88 13.80
CA PHE A 160 -0.45 5.27 14.06
C PHE A 160 -0.33 4.62 15.44
N LYS A 161 -1.13 5.03 16.43
CA LYS A 161 -1.25 4.31 17.71
C LYS A 161 -1.95 2.95 17.54
N ILE A 162 -2.99 2.88 16.71
CA ILE A 162 -3.65 1.62 16.34
C ILE A 162 -2.64 0.70 15.66
N VAL A 163 -1.89 1.21 14.67
CA VAL A 163 -0.82 0.46 14.00
C VAL A 163 0.23 -0.03 15.00
N LYS A 164 0.69 0.84 15.92
CA LYS A 164 1.65 0.46 16.98
C LYS A 164 1.12 -0.66 17.86
N THR A 165 -0.14 -0.59 18.22
CA THR A 165 -0.80 -1.63 19.01
C THR A 165 -0.81 -2.96 18.26
N GLY A 166 -1.12 -2.95 16.98
CA GLY A 166 -1.08 -4.14 16.12
C GLY A 166 0.33 -4.74 15.99
N ILE A 167 1.37 -3.89 15.91
CA ILE A 167 2.77 -4.33 15.93
C ILE A 167 3.09 -5.02 17.27
N ASN A 168 2.73 -4.42 18.39
CA ASN A 168 2.97 -4.95 19.72
C ASN A 168 2.22 -6.28 19.97
N LYS A 169 1.02 -6.44 19.41
CA LYS A 169 0.25 -7.68 19.38
C LYS A 169 0.85 -8.74 18.42
N ASN A 170 1.92 -8.41 17.70
CA ASN A 170 2.51 -9.25 16.65
C ASN A 170 1.50 -9.68 15.56
N LYS A 171 0.53 -8.81 15.26
CA LYS A 171 -0.47 -9.01 14.20
C LYS A 171 0.04 -8.48 12.86
N ILE A 172 0.72 -7.34 12.86
CA ILE A 172 1.24 -6.71 11.65
C ILE A 172 2.53 -7.41 11.23
N THR A 173 2.49 -8.01 10.04
CA THR A 173 3.60 -8.74 9.46
C THR A 173 4.55 -7.83 8.69
N CYS A 174 4.02 -6.83 8.04
CA CYS A 174 4.76 -5.81 7.32
C CYS A 174 3.99 -4.49 7.37
N LEU A 175 4.68 -3.41 7.66
CA LEU A 175 4.21 -2.04 7.50
C LEU A 175 5.08 -1.38 6.45
N THR A 176 4.46 -0.80 5.45
CA THR A 176 5.12 0.06 4.46
C THR A 176 4.53 1.46 4.52
N ILE A 177 5.40 2.47 4.47
CA ILE A 177 5.03 3.88 4.43
C ILE A 177 5.67 4.50 3.21
N CYS A 178 4.86 5.10 2.34
CA CYS A 178 5.28 5.84 1.16
C CYS A 178 5.07 7.33 1.39
N LEU A 179 6.04 8.15 1.00
CA LEU A 179 6.00 9.59 1.29
C LEU A 179 5.21 10.40 0.27
N SER A 180 5.23 9.99 -0.98
CA SER A 180 4.51 10.60 -2.14
C SER A 180 4.47 12.14 -2.15
N PRO A 181 5.63 12.84 -2.06
CA PRO A 181 5.65 14.28 -1.86
C PRO A 181 4.97 15.07 -2.99
N GLU A 182 4.98 14.56 -4.21
CA GLU A 182 4.28 15.18 -5.34
C GLU A 182 2.76 15.23 -5.11
N CYS A 183 2.21 14.21 -4.47
CA CYS A 183 0.77 14.07 -4.20
C CYS A 183 0.36 14.69 -2.85
N CYS A 184 1.32 14.96 -1.97
CA CYS A 184 1.10 15.68 -0.70
C CYS A 184 1.21 17.22 -0.84
N GLY A 185 1.65 17.73 -2.01
CA GLY A 185 1.94 19.14 -2.20
C GLY A 185 3.34 19.58 -1.75
N GLY A 186 4.26 18.64 -1.58
CA GLY A 186 5.68 18.88 -1.32
C GLY A 186 6.25 18.10 -0.15
N TRP A 187 7.57 18.07 -0.07
CA TRP A 187 8.32 17.34 0.96
C TRP A 187 7.95 17.75 2.38
N SER A 188 7.75 19.04 2.64
CA SER A 188 7.41 19.55 3.97
C SER A 188 6.13 18.92 4.53
N ASN A 189 5.14 18.69 3.68
CA ASN A 189 3.89 18.05 4.06
C ASN A 189 4.09 16.56 4.36
N SER A 190 4.80 15.85 3.48
CA SER A 190 5.10 14.43 3.69
C SER A 190 5.95 14.19 4.93
N GLU A 191 6.98 15.01 5.14
CA GLU A 191 7.86 14.92 6.31
C GLU A 191 7.10 15.21 7.60
N HIS A 192 6.15 16.15 7.60
CA HIS A 192 5.31 16.42 8.76
C HIS A 192 4.53 15.17 9.20
N ILE A 193 3.85 14.50 8.27
CA ILE A 193 3.11 13.27 8.59
C ILE A 193 4.06 12.13 8.96
N LEU A 194 5.20 12.01 8.27
CA LEU A 194 6.23 11.02 8.61
C LEU A 194 6.74 11.22 10.06
N ASP A 195 6.92 12.45 10.52
CA ASP A 195 7.36 12.73 11.89
C ASP A 195 6.32 12.31 12.94
N ILE A 196 5.04 12.48 12.65
CA ILE A 196 3.96 11.94 13.49
C ILE A 196 4.08 10.40 13.54
N ALA A 197 4.18 9.76 12.39
CA ALA A 197 4.32 8.31 12.28
C ALA A 197 5.54 7.80 13.06
N LYS A 198 6.72 8.41 12.88
CA LYS A 198 7.96 8.05 13.56
C LYS A 198 7.81 8.14 15.07
N LYS A 199 7.23 9.23 15.56
CA LYS A 199 7.01 9.46 16.99
C LYS A 199 6.14 8.36 17.61
N GLU A 200 4.99 8.08 17.00
CA GLU A 200 4.04 7.10 17.53
C GLU A 200 4.57 5.66 17.41
N LEU A 201 5.21 5.33 16.29
CA LEU A 201 5.78 4.00 16.08
C LEU A 201 7.07 3.77 16.88
N GLY A 202 7.72 4.84 17.36
CA GLY A 202 9.01 4.77 18.05
C GLY A 202 10.14 4.37 17.11
N ILE A 203 10.13 4.91 15.86
CA ILE A 203 11.14 4.62 14.84
C ILE A 203 12.09 5.81 14.76
N ASP A 204 13.39 5.54 14.87
CA ASP A 204 14.44 6.52 14.59
C ASP A 204 14.95 6.31 13.15
N PHE A 205 14.51 7.19 12.28
CA PHE A 205 14.82 7.14 10.85
C PHE A 205 15.00 8.56 10.31
N THR A 206 16.06 8.78 9.55
CA THR A 206 16.34 10.05 8.87
C THR A 206 16.44 9.81 7.37
N LEU A 207 15.76 10.63 6.59
CA LEU A 207 15.91 10.66 5.14
C LEU A 207 17.33 11.16 4.81
N GLN A 208 17.98 10.46 3.89
CA GLN A 208 19.33 10.81 3.41
C GLN A 208 19.24 11.50 2.04
#